data_aafac3d4f38f94bb54397ccdebeac682
#
_entry.id   aafac3d4f38f94bb54397ccdebeac682
#
_cell.length_a   1.000
_cell.length_b   1.000
_cell.length_c   1.000
_cell.angle_alpha   90.00
_cell.angle_beta   90.00
_cell.angle_gamma   90.00
#
_symmetry.space_group_name_H-M   'P 1'
#
loop_
_entity.id
_entity.type
_entity.pdbx_description
1 polymer ?
#
loop_
_entity_poly.entity_id
_entity_poly.type
_entity_poly.pdbx_seq_one_letter_code
_entity_poly.pdbx_strand_id
1 'polypeptide(L)'
;MTNYGADLLWVLIFASLGFSAFAVFVSISRQRRSRPPTVAHIAGEDVAAEAARKVIREFEKNGQSADAALVTWSPETLRKILADDLPGAQVIVVSNREPYIHNSKNDDVELLVPASGLVSALEPITRACGGTWIAYGGGTADRLMVDDNDRVQVPPGNPSYTLRRVWLTEEEYQSYYLGFANEGLWPLCHIAFTRPIFRASDWEAYQAVNRKFADTVVAEARNERPIVLVQDYHFALLPRMIRERLPEAIVITFWHIPWPNSEVYSICPWRERILEGLLGSSIIGFHTQFHANNFTESVDRFLESRIERADAAISYGGQTTLVHAYPISIEWPADLLAKLPDADDCRARLRNRFGLKADVKLAVGVERLDYTKGILDRFHALDELFKRYPEWIGKLVFLQIAAPSRGTLPAYKLLHDECHRYAEELNQRYGSEGYKPVIMVAEHHSQEQVYEIYRAADICMVTSLHDGMNLVAKEFVTARDDEQGVLMLSTFAGASRELLEALIVNPYDAAMMSEALLQALNMTPDEQRERMRPMRQMVRDNNVYRWAGSMLLDAARLRKRGDLDRVTGAGDRPPSIDNVVSMFERKRVALS
;
A
#
# COMPACT_ATOMS: atom_id res chain seq x y z
N MET A 1 18.17 52.19 22.87
CA MET A 1 17.69 51.66 24.17
C MET A 1 16.97 50.39 23.88
N THR A 2 17.53 49.32 24.32
CA THR A 2 17.37 47.95 23.85
C THR A 2 16.20 47.23 24.48
N ASN A 3 15.54 46.42 23.65
CA ASN A 3 14.35 45.61 23.90
C ASN A 3 14.66 44.38 24.79
N TYR A 4 14.95 44.58 26.08
CA TYR A 4 15.15 43.47 27.04
C TYR A 4 13.90 43.16 27.90
N GLY A 5 12.75 43.83 27.65
CA GLY A 5 11.54 43.65 28.45
C GLY A 5 10.61 42.52 28.01
N ALA A 6 10.66 42.10 26.76
CA ALA A 6 9.74 41.10 26.20
C ALA A 6 10.15 39.66 26.51
N ASP A 7 11.46 39.37 26.51
CA ASP A 7 11.96 38.01 26.77
C ASP A 7 11.82 37.57 28.22
N LEU A 8 11.89 38.53 29.18
CA LEU A 8 11.71 38.24 30.59
C LEU A 8 10.25 37.88 30.93
N LEU A 9 9.30 38.47 30.20
CA LEU A 9 7.86 38.21 30.40
C LEU A 9 7.48 36.78 29.94
N TRP A 10 8.06 36.29 28.87
CA TRP A 10 7.83 34.92 28.40
C TRP A 10 8.42 33.85 29.32
N VAL A 11 9.61 34.09 29.87
CA VAL A 11 10.23 33.18 30.84
C VAL A 11 9.41 33.08 32.12
N LEU A 12 8.82 34.19 32.60
CA LEU A 12 7.95 34.20 33.79
C LEU A 12 6.60 33.52 33.53
N ILE A 13 6.04 33.64 32.32
CA ILE A 13 4.78 32.94 31.94
C ILE A 13 5.00 31.43 31.84
N PHE A 14 6.09 30.96 31.26
CA PHE A 14 6.41 29.54 31.21
C PHE A 14 6.74 28.94 32.58
N ALA A 15 7.42 29.67 33.44
CA ALA A 15 7.69 29.23 34.80
C ALA A 15 6.41 29.14 35.66
N SER A 16 5.46 30.08 35.49
CA SER A 16 4.18 30.04 36.22
C SER A 16 3.26 28.92 35.78
N LEU A 17 3.22 28.58 34.47
CA LEU A 17 2.45 27.45 33.92
C LEU A 17 3.03 26.09 34.34
N GLY A 18 4.36 25.95 34.39
CA GLY A 18 5.03 24.75 34.89
C GLY A 18 4.77 24.50 36.39
N PHE A 19 4.77 25.56 37.22
CA PHE A 19 4.45 25.46 38.65
C PHE A 19 2.98 25.11 38.91
N SER A 20 2.06 25.64 38.10
CA SER A 20 0.63 25.33 38.21
C SER A 20 0.33 23.88 37.85
N ALA A 21 0.98 23.33 36.81
CA ALA A 21 0.82 21.93 36.42
C ALA A 21 1.40 20.97 37.49
N PHE A 22 2.53 21.33 38.13
CA PHE A 22 3.13 20.54 39.19
C PHE A 22 2.29 20.57 40.47
N ALA A 23 1.72 21.74 40.83
CA ALA A 23 0.85 21.88 41.99
C ALA A 23 -0.47 21.10 41.84
N VAL A 24 -1.05 21.07 40.64
CA VAL A 24 -2.24 20.24 40.32
C VAL A 24 -1.90 18.75 40.39
N PHE A 25 -0.74 18.32 39.88
CA PHE A 25 -0.31 16.92 39.95
C PHE A 25 -0.09 16.46 41.42
N VAL A 26 0.54 17.28 42.25
CA VAL A 26 0.74 17.01 43.70
C VAL A 26 -0.56 17.03 44.46
N SER A 27 -1.52 17.91 44.11
CA SER A 27 -2.86 17.98 44.71
C SER A 27 -3.71 16.75 44.40
N ILE A 28 -3.68 16.27 43.14
CA ILE A 28 -4.40 15.07 42.72
C ILE A 28 -3.82 13.82 43.38
N SER A 29 -2.49 13.75 43.56
CA SER A 29 -1.83 12.63 44.25
C SER A 29 -2.15 12.62 45.78
N ARG A 30 -2.42 13.77 46.41
CA ARG A 30 -2.80 13.83 47.83
C ARG A 30 -4.28 13.52 48.11
N GLN A 31 -5.19 13.80 47.17
CA GLN A 31 -6.62 13.49 47.33
C GLN A 31 -6.96 11.99 47.18
N ARG A 32 -6.06 11.17 46.60
CA ARG A 32 -6.27 9.71 46.47
C ARG A 32 -5.86 8.89 47.71
N ARG A 33 -5.44 9.53 48.83
CA ARG A 33 -4.96 8.84 50.05
C ARG A 33 -5.97 8.73 51.21
N SER A 34 -7.25 8.94 50.97
CA SER A 34 -8.23 8.84 52.09
C SER A 34 -9.54 8.16 51.66
N ARG A 35 -9.51 6.82 51.54
CA ARG A 35 -10.60 5.88 51.83
C ARG A 35 -10.05 4.45 51.73
N PRO A 36 -10.20 3.56 52.74
CA PRO A 36 -9.79 2.18 52.60
C PRO A 36 -10.78 1.42 51.72
N PRO A 37 -10.31 0.56 50.78
CA PRO A 37 -11.19 -0.27 49.94
C PRO A 37 -11.74 -1.47 50.73
N THR A 38 -12.98 -1.84 50.45
CA THR A 38 -13.64 -3.03 50.99
C THR A 38 -12.99 -4.30 50.45
N VAL A 39 -12.80 -5.30 51.30
CA VAL A 39 -11.98 -6.52 51.14
C VAL A 39 -12.32 -7.38 49.91
N ALA A 40 -13.42 -7.17 49.20
CA ALA A 40 -13.83 -7.96 48.03
C ALA A 40 -13.19 -7.51 46.69
N HIS A 41 -12.52 -6.33 46.64
CA HIS A 41 -11.92 -5.83 45.39
C HIS A 41 -10.42 -6.08 45.26
N ILE A 42 -9.77 -6.53 46.35
CA ILE A 42 -8.31 -6.68 46.45
C ILE A 42 -7.81 -7.97 45.77
N ALA A 43 -8.63 -9.03 45.76
CA ALA A 43 -8.19 -10.33 45.21
C ALA A 43 -8.09 -10.38 43.67
N GLY A 44 -8.85 -9.55 42.95
CA GLY A 44 -8.79 -9.49 41.48
C GLY A 44 -7.67 -8.58 40.94
N GLU A 45 -7.36 -7.50 41.65
CA GLU A 45 -6.29 -6.57 41.26
C GLU A 45 -4.89 -7.15 41.51
N ASP A 46 -4.70 -7.94 42.58
CA ASP A 46 -3.42 -8.59 42.84
C ASP A 46 -3.07 -9.67 41.86
N VAL A 47 -4.04 -10.45 41.36
CA VAL A 47 -3.83 -11.49 40.33
C VAL A 47 -3.48 -10.85 38.97
N ALA A 48 -4.16 -9.76 38.59
CA ALA A 48 -3.86 -9.02 37.37
C ALA A 48 -2.51 -8.28 37.47
N ALA A 49 -2.18 -7.72 38.65
CA ALA A 49 -0.90 -7.07 38.88
C ALA A 49 0.26 -8.09 38.93
N GLU A 50 0.02 -9.30 39.42
CA GLU A 50 1.02 -10.35 39.47
C GLU A 50 1.24 -10.99 38.08
N ALA A 51 0.19 -11.16 37.30
CA ALA A 51 0.27 -11.56 35.89
C ALA A 51 1.02 -10.49 35.05
N ALA A 52 0.71 -9.22 35.24
CA ALA A 52 1.43 -8.13 34.58
C ALA A 52 2.91 -8.06 35.00
N ARG A 53 3.22 -8.26 36.29
CA ARG A 53 4.61 -8.34 36.78
C ARG A 53 5.35 -9.57 36.25
N LYS A 54 4.65 -10.69 36.06
CA LYS A 54 5.25 -11.90 35.45
C LYS A 54 5.56 -11.68 33.97
N VAL A 55 4.65 -11.06 33.23
CA VAL A 55 4.87 -10.67 31.83
C VAL A 55 6.02 -9.65 31.72
N ILE A 56 6.09 -8.65 32.60
CA ILE A 56 7.18 -7.66 32.64
C ILE A 56 8.51 -8.35 32.98
N ARG A 57 8.55 -9.27 33.95
CA ARG A 57 9.77 -10.03 34.27
C ARG A 57 10.19 -10.98 33.17
N GLU A 58 9.27 -11.58 32.42
CA GLU A 58 9.59 -12.37 31.23
C GLU A 58 10.10 -11.47 30.10
N PHE A 59 9.54 -10.28 29.93
CA PHE A 59 10.05 -9.27 29.00
C PHE A 59 11.45 -8.77 29.40
N GLU A 60 11.68 -8.50 30.70
CA GLU A 60 12.99 -8.10 31.22
C GLU A 60 14.02 -9.23 31.17
N LYS A 61 13.64 -10.49 31.39
CA LYS A 61 14.52 -11.66 31.20
C LYS A 61 14.89 -11.90 29.75
N ASN A 62 13.96 -11.67 28.82
CA ASN A 62 14.20 -11.76 27.39
C ASN A 62 14.91 -10.51 26.83
N GLY A 63 14.89 -9.38 27.57
CA GLY A 63 15.58 -8.14 27.20
C GLY A 63 17.02 -8.03 27.68
N GLN A 64 17.54 -9.02 28.45
CA GLN A 64 18.92 -9.04 28.92
C GLN A 64 19.88 -9.84 28.03
N SER A 65 19.45 -10.40 26.92
CA SER A 65 20.36 -10.64 25.80
C SER A 65 20.37 -9.35 24.96
N ALA A 66 21.23 -8.42 25.33
CA ALA A 66 21.53 -7.22 24.57
C ALA A 66 22.31 -7.57 23.31
N ASP A 67 21.66 -8.22 22.42
CA ASP A 67 21.73 -8.21 20.99
C ASP A 67 20.30 -8.49 20.54
N ALA A 68 19.47 -7.46 20.55
CA ALA A 68 18.32 -7.41 19.67
C ALA A 68 18.93 -7.41 18.26
N ALA A 69 19.37 -8.59 17.80
CA ALA A 69 19.64 -8.84 16.40
C ALA A 69 18.44 -8.27 15.69
N LEU A 70 18.65 -7.20 14.95
CA LEU A 70 17.65 -6.59 14.08
C LEU A 70 16.97 -7.74 13.37
N VAL A 71 15.69 -7.99 13.67
CA VAL A 71 14.94 -9.10 13.06
C VAL A 71 15.02 -8.87 11.57
N THR A 72 15.87 -9.63 10.89
CA THR A 72 15.97 -9.53 9.44
C THR A 72 14.72 -10.14 8.87
N TRP A 73 13.88 -9.29 8.31
CA TRP A 73 12.65 -9.73 7.65
C TRP A 73 12.99 -10.43 6.34
N SER A 74 12.69 -11.71 6.28
CA SER A 74 13.04 -12.63 5.19
C SER A 74 11.91 -13.64 4.95
N PRO A 75 11.97 -14.45 3.88
CA PRO A 75 11.07 -15.59 3.70
C PRO A 75 11.02 -16.54 4.90
N GLU A 76 12.17 -16.77 5.54
CA GLU A 76 12.30 -17.65 6.72
C GLU A 76 11.54 -17.08 7.91
N THR A 77 11.58 -15.76 8.10
CA THR A 77 10.81 -15.07 9.15
C THR A 77 9.31 -15.27 8.97
N LEU A 78 8.79 -15.18 7.73
CA LEU A 78 7.37 -15.45 7.45
C LEU A 78 7.00 -16.90 7.73
N ARG A 79 7.84 -17.87 7.29
CA ARG A 79 7.61 -19.29 7.56
C ARG A 79 7.58 -19.57 9.06
N LYS A 80 8.46 -18.93 9.82
CA LYS A 80 8.50 -19.06 11.28
C LYS A 80 7.23 -18.51 11.92
N ILE A 81 6.74 -17.34 11.54
CA ILE A 81 5.46 -16.77 12.03
C ILE A 81 4.30 -17.75 11.75
N LEU A 82 4.24 -18.32 10.54
CA LEU A 82 3.19 -19.29 10.20
C LEU A 82 3.30 -20.56 11.04
N ALA A 83 4.51 -21.07 11.28
CA ALA A 83 4.72 -22.29 12.04
C ALA A 83 4.44 -22.10 13.54
N ASP A 84 4.92 -21.01 14.14
CA ASP A 84 4.91 -20.79 15.59
C ASP A 84 3.62 -20.09 16.06
N ASP A 85 3.14 -19.09 15.31
CA ASP A 85 2.01 -18.25 15.71
C ASP A 85 0.68 -18.61 15.04
N LEU A 86 0.72 -19.28 13.89
CA LEU A 86 -0.43 -19.66 13.07
C LEU A 86 -0.36 -21.12 12.59
N PRO A 87 -0.10 -22.09 13.49
CA PRO A 87 0.14 -23.48 13.11
C PRO A 87 -1.04 -24.06 12.33
N GLY A 88 -0.74 -24.71 11.18
CA GLY A 88 -1.74 -25.32 10.31
C GLY A 88 -2.62 -24.35 9.53
N ALA A 89 -2.34 -23.05 9.56
CA ALA A 89 -3.10 -22.07 8.81
C ALA A 89 -2.87 -22.25 7.30
N GLN A 90 -3.97 -22.34 6.55
CA GLN A 90 -3.95 -22.24 5.09
C GLN A 90 -3.94 -20.76 4.72
N VAL A 91 -3.02 -20.35 3.82
CA VAL A 91 -2.97 -19.00 3.25
C VAL A 91 -3.59 -19.02 1.86
N ILE A 92 -4.57 -18.15 1.62
CA ILE A 92 -5.21 -17.94 0.32
C ILE A 92 -5.02 -16.47 -0.04
N VAL A 93 -4.35 -16.19 -1.15
CA VAL A 93 -4.19 -14.84 -1.70
C VAL A 93 -5.22 -14.65 -2.80
N VAL A 94 -5.88 -13.50 -2.83
CA VAL A 94 -6.86 -13.14 -3.87
C VAL A 94 -6.49 -11.81 -4.48
N SER A 95 -6.24 -11.78 -5.78
CA SER A 95 -6.00 -10.54 -6.53
C SER A 95 -6.65 -10.59 -7.91
N ASN A 96 -6.91 -9.41 -8.51
CA ASN A 96 -7.45 -9.38 -9.86
C ASN A 96 -6.42 -9.86 -10.89
N ARG A 97 -5.17 -9.45 -10.75
CA ARG A 97 -4.09 -9.81 -11.68
C ARG A 97 -3.36 -11.07 -11.23
N GLU A 98 -3.18 -11.99 -12.15
CA GLU A 98 -2.38 -13.20 -11.96
C GLU A 98 -0.87 -12.94 -12.08
N PRO A 99 -0.02 -13.75 -11.39
CA PRO A 99 1.44 -13.62 -11.44
C PRO A 99 2.06 -14.19 -12.71
N TYR A 100 1.42 -15.14 -13.38
CA TYR A 100 1.90 -15.84 -14.56
C TYR A 100 0.79 -15.92 -15.59
N ILE A 101 1.00 -15.29 -16.75
CA ILE A 101 0.06 -15.22 -17.87
C ILE A 101 0.60 -16.08 -19.00
N HIS A 102 -0.21 -16.97 -19.53
CA HIS A 102 0.15 -17.81 -20.67
C HIS A 102 -0.58 -17.33 -21.93
N ASN A 103 0.18 -16.94 -22.93
CA ASN A 103 -0.36 -16.48 -24.20
C ASN A 103 0.02 -17.41 -25.34
N SER A 104 -0.90 -17.61 -26.27
CA SER A 104 -0.62 -18.34 -27.51
C SER A 104 0.21 -17.47 -28.46
N LYS A 105 1.33 -18.01 -28.98
CA LYS A 105 2.21 -17.34 -29.92
C LYS A 105 2.77 -18.34 -30.89
N ASN A 106 2.37 -18.28 -32.16
CA ASN A 106 2.88 -19.13 -33.25
C ASN A 106 2.90 -20.64 -32.90
N ASP A 107 1.78 -21.20 -32.45
CA ASP A 107 1.61 -22.59 -32.01
C ASP A 107 2.33 -22.99 -30.70
N ASP A 108 3.08 -22.07 -30.08
CA ASP A 108 3.70 -22.22 -28.75
C ASP A 108 2.96 -21.43 -27.66
N VAL A 109 3.24 -21.72 -26.40
CA VAL A 109 2.75 -20.97 -25.25
C VAL A 109 3.89 -20.11 -24.70
N GLU A 110 3.72 -18.78 -24.81
CA GLU A 110 4.63 -17.81 -24.20
C GLU A 110 4.19 -17.49 -22.77
N LEU A 111 5.12 -17.61 -21.83
CA LEU A 111 4.91 -17.19 -20.45
C LEU A 111 5.26 -15.71 -20.27
N LEU A 112 4.31 -14.91 -19.83
CA LEU A 112 4.51 -13.52 -19.43
C LEU A 112 4.43 -13.37 -17.91
N VAL A 113 5.47 -12.82 -17.31
CA VAL A 113 5.46 -12.36 -15.92
C VAL A 113 5.16 -10.86 -15.94
N PRO A 114 3.98 -10.42 -15.46
CA PRO A 114 3.61 -9.01 -15.57
C PRO A 114 4.48 -8.12 -14.67
N ALA A 115 5.06 -7.07 -15.24
CA ALA A 115 5.75 -6.02 -14.49
C ALA A 115 4.70 -5.17 -13.73
N SER A 116 4.30 -5.63 -12.55
CA SER A 116 3.28 -5.01 -11.71
C SER A 116 3.77 -4.96 -10.27
N GLY A 117 3.80 -3.77 -9.66
CA GLY A 117 4.22 -3.61 -8.28
C GLY A 117 3.45 -4.51 -7.30
N LEU A 118 2.15 -4.74 -7.54
CA LEU A 118 1.36 -5.68 -6.75
C LEU A 118 1.88 -7.13 -6.86
N VAL A 119 2.12 -7.61 -8.08
CA VAL A 119 2.64 -8.96 -8.31
C VAL A 119 4.04 -9.10 -7.74
N SER A 120 4.91 -8.12 -7.99
CA SER A 120 6.28 -8.12 -7.46
C SER A 120 6.34 -8.12 -5.93
N ALA A 121 5.32 -7.56 -5.25
CA ALA A 121 5.24 -7.57 -3.80
C ALA A 121 4.62 -8.88 -3.24
N LEU A 122 3.59 -9.42 -3.90
CA LEU A 122 2.86 -10.59 -3.39
C LEU A 122 3.56 -11.92 -3.71
N GLU A 123 4.24 -12.01 -4.85
CA GLU A 123 4.84 -13.25 -5.33
C GLU A 123 5.92 -13.80 -4.36
N PRO A 124 6.87 -13.00 -3.86
CA PRO A 124 7.83 -13.45 -2.86
C PRO A 124 7.17 -13.95 -1.57
N ILE A 125 6.07 -13.30 -1.15
CA ILE A 125 5.31 -13.68 0.05
C ILE A 125 4.59 -14.99 -0.17
N THR A 126 3.87 -15.13 -1.29
CA THR A 126 3.12 -16.36 -1.60
C THR A 126 4.06 -17.54 -1.75
N ARG A 127 5.22 -17.32 -2.34
CA ARG A 127 6.31 -18.32 -2.44
C ARG A 127 6.85 -18.73 -1.07
N ALA A 128 6.98 -17.77 -0.14
CA ALA A 128 7.44 -18.03 1.22
C ALA A 128 6.39 -18.77 2.06
N CYS A 129 5.11 -18.40 1.94
CA CYS A 129 4.01 -18.95 2.74
C CYS A 129 3.46 -20.27 2.16
N GLY A 130 3.62 -20.51 0.85
CA GLY A 130 2.88 -21.55 0.14
C GLY A 130 1.38 -21.20 0.01
N GLY A 131 0.54 -22.19 -0.27
CA GLY A 131 -0.90 -22.01 -0.32
C GLY A 131 -1.46 -21.83 -1.73
N THR A 132 -2.54 -21.06 -1.84
CA THR A 132 -3.26 -20.84 -3.11
C THR A 132 -3.34 -19.35 -3.44
N TRP A 133 -3.01 -18.98 -4.66
CA TRP A 133 -3.27 -17.66 -5.21
C TRP A 133 -4.44 -17.73 -6.20
N ILE A 134 -5.53 -17.05 -5.89
CA ILE A 134 -6.73 -16.97 -6.73
C ILE A 134 -6.67 -15.67 -7.54
N ALA A 135 -6.76 -15.78 -8.86
CA ALA A 135 -6.71 -14.62 -9.75
C ALA A 135 -7.53 -14.82 -11.04
N TYR A 136 -7.84 -13.72 -11.72
CA TYR A 136 -8.45 -13.77 -13.04
C TYR A 136 -7.45 -14.30 -14.06
N GLY A 137 -7.83 -15.33 -14.80
CA GLY A 137 -7.08 -15.88 -15.93
C GLY A 137 -7.39 -15.09 -17.19
N GLY A 138 -6.43 -14.20 -17.58
CA GLY A 138 -6.59 -13.28 -18.71
C GLY A 138 -5.77 -13.63 -19.93
N GLY A 139 -4.87 -14.62 -19.84
CA GLY A 139 -4.03 -15.07 -20.95
C GLY A 139 -4.76 -15.94 -21.97
N THR A 140 -4.42 -15.79 -23.24
CA THR A 140 -5.09 -16.51 -24.34
C THR A 140 -4.89 -18.03 -24.31
N ALA A 141 -3.83 -18.51 -23.63
CA ALA A 141 -3.53 -19.93 -23.43
C ALA A 141 -3.74 -20.40 -21.98
N ASP A 142 -4.21 -19.54 -21.07
CA ASP A 142 -4.35 -19.90 -19.65
C ASP A 142 -5.23 -21.11 -19.43
N ARG A 143 -6.32 -21.25 -20.20
CA ARG A 143 -7.22 -22.42 -20.12
C ARG A 143 -6.57 -23.73 -20.52
N LEU A 144 -5.51 -23.70 -21.32
CA LEU A 144 -4.77 -24.88 -21.74
C LEU A 144 -3.75 -25.34 -20.70
N MET A 145 -3.41 -24.47 -19.74
CA MET A 145 -2.34 -24.69 -18.77
C MET A 145 -2.83 -25.08 -17.38
N VAL A 146 -4.13 -25.23 -17.19
CA VAL A 146 -4.73 -25.60 -15.91
C VAL A 146 -5.24 -27.05 -15.91
N ASP A 147 -5.36 -27.62 -14.71
CA ASP A 147 -6.03 -28.92 -14.50
C ASP A 147 -7.57 -28.79 -14.55
N ASP A 148 -8.27 -29.91 -14.32
CA ASP A 148 -9.74 -29.97 -14.30
C ASP A 148 -10.37 -29.10 -13.19
N ASN A 149 -9.59 -28.62 -12.24
CA ASN A 149 -10.01 -27.70 -11.18
C ASN A 149 -9.50 -26.27 -11.42
N ASP A 150 -9.11 -25.91 -12.65
CA ASP A 150 -8.56 -24.61 -13.03
C ASP A 150 -7.30 -24.20 -12.24
N ARG A 151 -6.47 -25.14 -11.83
CA ARG A 151 -5.24 -24.93 -11.05
C ARG A 151 -4.00 -25.20 -11.88
N VAL A 152 -2.94 -24.44 -11.61
CA VAL A 152 -1.59 -24.68 -12.13
C VAL A 152 -0.56 -24.49 -11.03
N GLN A 153 0.47 -25.32 -11.00
CA GLN A 153 1.56 -25.21 -10.03
C GLN A 153 2.60 -24.20 -10.51
N VAL A 154 2.96 -23.24 -9.68
CA VAL A 154 3.86 -22.13 -10.01
C VAL A 154 4.87 -21.86 -8.88
N PRO A 155 6.04 -21.23 -9.20
CA PRO A 155 6.56 -20.85 -10.53
C PRO A 155 6.83 -22.05 -11.42
N PRO A 156 6.79 -21.89 -12.75
CA PRO A 156 7.19 -22.96 -13.67
C PRO A 156 8.62 -23.44 -13.41
N GLY A 157 8.82 -24.74 -13.38
CA GLY A 157 10.14 -25.36 -13.14
C GLY A 157 10.55 -25.49 -11.67
N ASN A 158 9.99 -24.68 -10.74
CA ASN A 158 10.23 -24.80 -9.29
C ASN A 158 8.96 -24.42 -8.51
N PRO A 159 7.91 -25.25 -8.57
CA PRO A 159 6.63 -24.94 -7.96
C PRO A 159 6.72 -24.81 -6.44
N SER A 160 6.11 -23.75 -5.90
CA SER A 160 6.05 -23.48 -4.47
C SER A 160 4.65 -23.17 -3.95
N TYR A 161 3.70 -22.87 -4.85
CA TYR A 161 2.30 -22.63 -4.52
C TYR A 161 1.38 -22.95 -5.72
N THR A 162 0.07 -22.94 -5.49
CA THR A 162 -0.95 -23.18 -6.51
C THR A 162 -1.55 -21.86 -7.00
N LEU A 163 -1.58 -21.64 -8.31
CA LEU A 163 -2.37 -20.58 -8.93
C LEU A 163 -3.73 -21.17 -9.34
N ARG A 164 -4.82 -20.65 -8.78
CA ARG A 164 -6.20 -21.00 -9.09
C ARG A 164 -6.81 -19.88 -9.93
N ARG A 165 -7.27 -20.17 -11.12
CA ARG A 165 -7.83 -19.19 -12.05
C ARG A 165 -9.33 -19.07 -11.93
N VAL A 166 -9.84 -17.84 -12.01
CA VAL A 166 -11.25 -17.52 -12.14
C VAL A 166 -11.49 -16.97 -13.53
N TRP A 167 -12.51 -17.48 -14.20
CA TRP A 167 -12.81 -17.09 -15.57
C TRP A 167 -13.90 -16.03 -15.61
N LEU A 168 -13.64 -14.95 -16.32
CA LEU A 168 -14.60 -13.89 -16.61
C LEU A 168 -14.96 -13.92 -18.09
N THR A 169 -16.20 -13.57 -18.41
CA THR A 169 -16.58 -13.25 -19.78
C THR A 169 -16.04 -11.87 -20.14
N GLU A 170 -15.96 -11.57 -21.45
CA GLU A 170 -15.56 -10.24 -21.90
C GLU A 170 -16.48 -9.15 -21.34
N GLU A 171 -17.79 -9.38 -21.30
CA GLU A 171 -18.78 -8.46 -20.75
C GLU A 171 -18.55 -8.22 -19.25
N GLU A 172 -18.29 -9.28 -18.48
CA GLU A 172 -17.95 -9.14 -17.07
C GLU A 172 -16.65 -8.35 -16.88
N TYR A 173 -15.62 -8.63 -17.67
CA TYR A 173 -14.35 -7.90 -17.60
C TYR A 173 -14.54 -6.41 -17.93
N GLN A 174 -15.29 -6.11 -18.99
CA GLN A 174 -15.56 -4.73 -19.39
C GLN A 174 -16.31 -3.97 -18.30
N SER A 175 -17.39 -4.54 -17.76
CA SER A 175 -18.23 -3.84 -16.77
C SER A 175 -17.61 -3.81 -15.38
N TYR A 176 -17.03 -4.93 -14.89
CA TYR A 176 -16.42 -5.02 -13.56
C TYR A 176 -15.09 -4.28 -13.49
N TYR A 177 -14.15 -4.61 -14.41
CA TYR A 177 -12.79 -4.11 -14.33
C TYR A 177 -12.65 -2.72 -14.96
N LEU A 178 -13.04 -2.55 -16.24
CA LEU A 178 -12.92 -1.25 -16.90
C LEU A 178 -13.98 -0.27 -16.40
N GLY A 179 -15.23 -0.69 -16.27
CA GLY A 179 -16.34 0.14 -15.81
C GLY A 179 -16.23 0.50 -14.33
N PHE A 180 -16.77 -0.35 -13.45
CA PHE A 180 -16.91 0.01 -12.03
C PHE A 180 -15.56 0.28 -11.34
N ALA A 181 -14.58 -0.61 -11.52
CA ALA A 181 -13.29 -0.45 -10.85
C ALA A 181 -12.49 0.74 -11.40
N ASN A 182 -12.36 0.90 -12.73
CA ASN A 182 -11.42 1.84 -13.32
C ASN A 182 -12.03 3.15 -13.86
N GLU A 183 -13.31 3.18 -14.25
CA GLU A 183 -14.01 4.45 -14.51
C GLU A 183 -14.74 4.98 -13.27
N GLY A 184 -15.05 4.14 -12.27
CA GLY A 184 -15.72 4.53 -11.03
C GLY A 184 -14.76 4.75 -9.87
N LEU A 185 -14.27 3.66 -9.25
CA LEU A 185 -13.48 3.72 -8.01
C LEU A 185 -12.09 4.34 -8.18
N TRP A 186 -11.42 4.06 -9.28
CA TRP A 186 -10.06 4.58 -9.52
C TRP A 186 -10.01 6.11 -9.49
N PRO A 187 -10.78 6.86 -10.32
CA PRO A 187 -10.75 8.33 -10.28
C PRO A 187 -11.31 8.88 -8.96
N LEU A 188 -12.33 8.22 -8.36
CA LEU A 188 -12.88 8.61 -7.07
C LEU A 188 -11.80 8.62 -5.98
N CYS A 189 -11.05 7.54 -5.87
CA CYS A 189 -10.08 7.35 -4.80
C CYS A 189 -8.81 8.17 -4.98
N HIS A 190 -8.38 8.40 -6.23
CA HIS A 190 -7.17 9.19 -6.50
C HIS A 190 -7.41 10.71 -6.50
N ILE A 191 -8.65 11.18 -6.47
CA ILE A 191 -9.00 12.62 -6.49
C ILE A 191 -8.24 13.36 -7.64
N ALA A 192 -8.08 12.70 -8.78
CA ALA A 192 -7.31 13.23 -9.91
C ALA A 192 -8.13 14.21 -10.78
N PHE A 193 -9.27 14.71 -10.27
CA PHE A 193 -10.22 15.60 -10.94
C PHE A 193 -10.82 15.04 -12.24
N THR A 194 -10.58 13.75 -12.52
CA THR A 194 -11.30 13.01 -13.54
C THR A 194 -12.64 12.57 -12.94
N ARG A 195 -13.74 12.91 -13.62
CA ARG A 195 -15.08 12.61 -13.12
C ARG A 195 -15.31 11.10 -13.07
N PRO A 196 -15.61 10.52 -11.89
CA PRO A 196 -15.99 9.11 -11.77
C PRO A 196 -17.29 8.83 -12.53
N ILE A 197 -17.36 7.68 -13.18
CA ILE A 197 -18.54 7.20 -13.91
C ILE A 197 -19.10 5.99 -13.18
N PHE A 198 -20.38 6.06 -12.80
CA PHE A 198 -21.09 4.99 -12.12
C PHE A 198 -22.30 4.57 -12.94
N ARG A 199 -22.32 3.30 -13.39
CA ARG A 199 -23.44 2.68 -14.10
C ARG A 199 -23.98 1.50 -13.28
N ALA A 200 -25.30 1.33 -13.26
CA ALA A 200 -25.93 0.22 -12.52
C ALA A 200 -25.48 -1.16 -13.06
N SER A 201 -25.36 -1.30 -14.37
CA SER A 201 -24.85 -2.52 -15.00
C SER A 201 -23.43 -2.91 -14.56
N ASP A 202 -22.55 -1.92 -14.42
CA ASP A 202 -21.17 -2.12 -13.97
C ASP A 202 -21.13 -2.55 -12.49
N TRP A 203 -22.02 -2.00 -11.67
CA TRP A 203 -22.19 -2.41 -10.29
C TRP A 203 -22.73 -3.83 -10.17
N GLU A 204 -23.70 -4.22 -10.98
CA GLU A 204 -24.22 -5.61 -11.02
C GLU A 204 -23.12 -6.61 -11.40
N ALA A 205 -22.32 -6.30 -12.41
CA ALA A 205 -21.18 -7.10 -12.80
C ALA A 205 -20.11 -7.16 -11.68
N TYR A 206 -19.84 -6.04 -11.00
CA TYR A 206 -18.93 -6.00 -9.87
C TYR A 206 -19.37 -6.92 -8.72
N GLN A 207 -20.66 -6.94 -8.40
CA GLN A 207 -21.23 -7.87 -7.42
C GLN A 207 -21.10 -9.33 -7.87
N ALA A 208 -21.42 -9.61 -9.14
CA ALA A 208 -21.38 -10.98 -9.68
C ALA A 208 -19.95 -11.52 -9.69
N VAL A 209 -18.96 -10.72 -10.11
CA VAL A 209 -17.55 -11.12 -10.13
C VAL A 209 -17.03 -11.34 -8.69
N ASN A 210 -17.32 -10.42 -7.75
CA ASN A 210 -16.94 -10.61 -6.35
C ASN A 210 -17.52 -11.94 -5.78
N ARG A 211 -18.75 -12.31 -6.18
CA ARG A 211 -19.36 -13.59 -5.78
C ARG A 211 -18.64 -14.79 -6.37
N LYS A 212 -18.24 -14.74 -7.67
CA LYS A 212 -17.43 -15.81 -8.29
C LYS A 212 -16.13 -16.05 -7.53
N PHE A 213 -15.45 -14.96 -7.14
CA PHE A 213 -14.23 -15.06 -6.34
C PHE A 213 -14.51 -15.60 -4.94
N ALA A 214 -15.61 -15.21 -4.29
CA ALA A 214 -16.01 -15.76 -3.00
C ALA A 214 -16.27 -17.27 -3.08
N ASP A 215 -16.99 -17.72 -4.11
CA ASP A 215 -17.25 -19.14 -4.36
C ASP A 215 -15.94 -19.91 -4.53
N THR A 216 -14.99 -19.35 -5.26
CA THR A 216 -13.67 -19.95 -5.47
C THR A 216 -12.86 -20.00 -4.17
N VAL A 217 -12.86 -18.95 -3.34
CA VAL A 217 -12.19 -18.96 -2.03
C VAL A 217 -12.75 -20.07 -1.14
N VAL A 218 -14.07 -20.20 -1.08
CA VAL A 218 -14.74 -21.25 -0.27
C VAL A 218 -14.41 -22.65 -0.80
N ALA A 219 -14.36 -22.83 -2.12
CA ALA A 219 -13.99 -24.11 -2.75
C ALA A 219 -12.51 -24.48 -2.51
N GLU A 220 -11.61 -23.49 -2.38
CA GLU A 220 -10.20 -23.71 -2.08
C GLU A 220 -9.90 -23.86 -0.58
N ALA A 221 -10.81 -23.45 0.30
CA ALA A 221 -10.64 -23.55 1.75
C ALA A 221 -10.62 -25.03 2.18
N ARG A 222 -9.50 -25.47 2.77
CA ARG A 222 -9.32 -26.85 3.28
C ARG A 222 -9.89 -27.05 4.68
N ASN A 223 -10.14 -25.95 5.38
CA ASN A 223 -10.72 -25.91 6.72
C ASN A 223 -11.52 -24.61 6.90
N GLU A 224 -12.22 -24.49 8.02
CA GLU A 224 -13.07 -23.34 8.33
C GLU A 224 -12.29 -22.08 8.76
N ARG A 225 -10.96 -22.19 8.95
CA ARG A 225 -10.11 -21.14 9.54
C ARG A 225 -8.94 -20.69 8.63
N PRO A 226 -9.13 -20.51 7.31
CA PRO A 226 -8.08 -20.03 6.45
C PRO A 226 -7.72 -18.57 6.78
N ILE A 227 -6.51 -18.15 6.38
CA ILE A 227 -6.14 -16.75 6.29
C ILE A 227 -6.29 -16.34 4.84
N VAL A 228 -7.18 -15.39 4.57
CA VAL A 228 -7.48 -14.92 3.22
C VAL A 228 -6.97 -13.50 3.06
N LEU A 229 -5.97 -13.32 2.18
CA LEU A 229 -5.37 -12.02 1.84
C LEU A 229 -6.06 -11.47 0.59
N VAL A 230 -7.06 -10.62 0.77
CA VAL A 230 -7.81 -9.97 -0.32
C VAL A 230 -7.08 -8.70 -0.75
N GLN A 231 -6.80 -8.56 -2.04
CA GLN A 231 -5.99 -7.46 -2.57
C GLN A 231 -6.82 -6.50 -3.40
N ASP A 232 -6.83 -5.23 -2.92
CA ASP A 232 -7.20 -4.04 -3.67
C ASP A 232 -8.71 -3.81 -3.91
N TYR A 233 -9.03 -2.66 -4.45
CA TYR A 233 -10.37 -2.09 -4.68
C TYR A 233 -11.27 -2.90 -5.63
N HIS A 234 -10.72 -3.88 -6.29
CA HIS A 234 -11.49 -4.81 -7.13
C HIS A 234 -12.44 -5.70 -6.32
N PHE A 235 -12.19 -5.87 -5.04
CA PHE A 235 -12.83 -6.85 -4.19
C PHE A 235 -13.45 -6.27 -2.91
N ALA A 236 -14.01 -5.06 -2.99
CA ALA A 236 -14.58 -4.41 -1.82
C ALA A 236 -15.78 -5.17 -1.19
N LEU A 237 -16.47 -6.03 -1.95
CA LEU A 237 -17.59 -6.82 -1.45
C LEU A 237 -17.17 -8.23 -1.00
N LEU A 238 -16.04 -8.70 -1.48
CA LEU A 238 -15.55 -10.06 -1.27
C LEU A 238 -15.37 -10.44 0.21
N PRO A 239 -14.84 -9.58 1.10
CA PRO A 239 -14.63 -9.92 2.50
C PRO A 239 -15.93 -10.33 3.21
N ARG A 240 -17.02 -9.59 2.99
CA ARG A 240 -18.34 -9.92 3.56
C ARG A 240 -18.86 -11.24 3.02
N MET A 241 -18.75 -11.47 1.71
CA MET A 241 -19.22 -12.71 1.07
C MET A 241 -18.44 -13.95 1.55
N ILE A 242 -17.14 -13.79 1.87
CA ILE A 242 -16.33 -14.85 2.49
C ILE A 242 -16.76 -15.07 3.93
N ARG A 243 -16.91 -14.00 4.73
CA ARG A 243 -17.27 -14.06 6.15
C ARG A 243 -18.61 -14.77 6.38
N GLU A 244 -19.60 -14.56 5.52
CA GLU A 244 -20.92 -15.20 5.61
C GLU A 244 -20.85 -16.73 5.44
N ARG A 245 -19.84 -17.24 4.75
CA ARG A 245 -19.69 -18.68 4.45
C ARG A 245 -18.57 -19.34 5.26
N LEU A 246 -17.55 -18.58 5.64
CA LEU A 246 -16.43 -19.00 6.47
C LEU A 246 -16.29 -18.03 7.66
N PRO A 247 -17.17 -18.12 8.66
CA PRO A 247 -17.22 -17.17 9.78
C PRO A 247 -15.94 -17.17 10.63
N GLU A 248 -15.19 -18.26 10.64
CA GLU A 248 -13.95 -18.43 11.40
C GLU A 248 -12.67 -18.02 10.62
N ALA A 249 -12.81 -17.71 9.32
CA ALA A 249 -11.69 -17.25 8.52
C ALA A 249 -11.15 -15.90 9.02
N ILE A 250 -9.85 -15.70 8.96
CA ILE A 250 -9.25 -14.37 9.12
C ILE A 250 -9.10 -13.78 7.73
N VAL A 251 -9.96 -12.80 7.43
CA VAL A 251 -9.93 -12.08 6.16
C VAL A 251 -9.14 -10.78 6.35
N ILE A 252 -8.05 -10.63 5.64
CA ILE A 252 -7.21 -9.42 5.61
C ILE A 252 -7.40 -8.76 4.26
N THR A 253 -8.01 -7.60 4.23
CA THR A 253 -8.15 -6.82 3.00
C THR A 253 -7.10 -5.72 2.97
N PHE A 254 -6.29 -5.69 1.92
CA PHE A 254 -5.33 -4.62 1.72
C PHE A 254 -5.75 -3.73 0.55
N TRP A 255 -5.98 -2.45 0.84
CA TRP A 255 -6.42 -1.45 -0.11
C TRP A 255 -5.21 -0.68 -0.64
N HIS A 256 -4.85 -0.91 -1.92
CA HIS A 256 -3.59 -0.41 -2.49
C HIS A 256 -3.65 1.02 -3.04
N ILE A 257 -4.83 1.54 -3.28
CA ILE A 257 -5.01 2.90 -3.77
C ILE A 257 -5.31 3.87 -2.62
N PRO A 258 -5.24 5.19 -2.81
CA PRO A 258 -5.66 6.14 -1.80
C PRO A 258 -7.11 5.89 -1.36
N TRP A 259 -7.43 6.19 -0.09
CA TRP A 259 -8.81 6.33 0.33
C TRP A 259 -9.13 7.83 0.42
N PRO A 260 -10.14 8.34 -0.30
CA PRO A 260 -10.47 9.76 -0.32
C PRO A 260 -11.09 10.19 1.02
N ASN A 261 -11.18 11.49 1.26
CA ASN A 261 -11.97 11.98 2.39
C ASN A 261 -13.46 11.63 2.21
N SER A 262 -14.20 11.65 3.31
CA SER A 262 -15.61 11.25 3.35
C SER A 262 -16.50 12.08 2.43
N GLU A 263 -16.13 13.35 2.15
CA GLU A 263 -16.88 14.23 1.27
C GLU A 263 -16.80 13.79 -0.19
N VAL A 264 -15.58 13.53 -0.68
CA VAL A 264 -15.37 13.00 -2.04
C VAL A 264 -15.98 11.60 -2.16
N TYR A 265 -15.80 10.75 -1.14
CA TYR A 265 -16.36 9.40 -1.14
C TYR A 265 -17.89 9.40 -1.21
N SER A 266 -18.56 10.42 -0.68
CA SER A 266 -20.02 10.55 -0.63
C SER A 266 -20.71 10.48 -1.99
N ILE A 267 -20.02 10.81 -3.09
CA ILE A 267 -20.59 10.78 -4.44
C ILE A 267 -20.78 9.36 -5.00
N CYS A 268 -20.18 8.32 -4.37
CA CYS A 268 -20.38 6.94 -4.79
C CYS A 268 -21.82 6.49 -4.46
N PRO A 269 -22.62 6.05 -5.44
CA PRO A 269 -24.01 5.64 -5.19
C PRO A 269 -24.13 4.44 -4.25
N TRP A 270 -23.13 3.56 -4.25
CA TRP A 270 -23.11 2.33 -3.44
C TRP A 270 -22.11 2.39 -2.28
N ARG A 271 -21.79 3.60 -1.79
CA ARG A 271 -20.82 3.85 -0.73
C ARG A 271 -21.03 3.00 0.53
N GLU A 272 -22.28 2.86 0.98
CA GLU A 272 -22.63 2.07 2.16
C GLU A 272 -22.36 0.57 1.91
N ARG A 273 -22.76 0.06 0.74
CA ARG A 273 -22.53 -1.34 0.36
C ARG A 273 -21.07 -1.71 0.26
N ILE A 274 -20.22 -0.78 -0.23
CA ILE A 274 -18.77 -0.96 -0.29
C ILE A 274 -18.18 -1.01 1.12
N LEU A 275 -18.58 -0.11 2.01
CA LEU A 275 -18.13 -0.11 3.40
C LEU A 275 -18.58 -1.38 4.14
N GLU A 276 -19.85 -1.79 4.01
CA GLU A 276 -20.38 -3.04 4.57
C GLU A 276 -19.58 -4.25 4.07
N GLY A 277 -19.25 -4.28 2.78
CA GLY A 277 -18.44 -5.33 2.17
C GLY A 277 -17.06 -5.42 2.78
N LEU A 278 -16.37 -4.29 2.90
CA LEU A 278 -15.03 -4.19 3.48
C LEU A 278 -15.03 -4.55 4.97
N LEU A 279 -16.05 -4.15 5.75
CA LEU A 279 -16.18 -4.48 7.17
C LEU A 279 -16.50 -5.96 7.43
N GLY A 280 -16.63 -6.80 6.41
CA GLY A 280 -16.52 -8.27 6.52
C GLY A 280 -15.09 -8.75 6.81
N SER A 281 -14.09 -7.90 6.68
CA SER A 281 -12.70 -8.20 6.99
C SER A 281 -12.46 -8.30 8.50
N SER A 282 -11.46 -9.10 8.90
CA SER A 282 -10.89 -9.05 10.25
C SER A 282 -9.90 -7.89 10.39
N ILE A 283 -9.17 -7.61 9.31
CA ILE A 283 -8.17 -6.54 9.22
C ILE A 283 -8.33 -5.83 7.88
N ILE A 284 -8.34 -4.51 7.89
CA ILE A 284 -8.21 -3.68 6.68
C ILE A 284 -6.89 -2.91 6.78
N GLY A 285 -6.04 -3.11 5.78
CA GLY A 285 -4.74 -2.45 5.66
C GLY A 285 -4.74 -1.34 4.63
N PHE A 286 -4.10 -0.23 4.97
CA PHE A 286 -3.78 0.88 4.07
C PHE A 286 -2.28 1.15 4.07
N HIS A 287 -1.77 1.89 3.09
CA HIS A 287 -0.35 2.27 3.09
C HIS A 287 0.00 3.31 4.15
N THR A 288 -0.91 4.22 4.44
CA THR A 288 -0.66 5.36 5.34
C THR A 288 -1.76 5.50 6.38
N GLN A 289 -1.41 6.03 7.53
CA GLN A 289 -2.39 6.34 8.58
C GLN A 289 -3.43 7.37 8.11
N PHE A 290 -3.06 8.25 7.18
CA PHE A 290 -3.97 9.22 6.59
C PHE A 290 -5.15 8.54 5.87
N HIS A 291 -4.88 7.52 5.05
CA HIS A 291 -5.94 6.76 4.37
C HIS A 291 -6.76 5.89 5.32
N ALA A 292 -6.14 5.31 6.34
CA ALA A 292 -6.84 4.58 7.39
C ALA A 292 -7.82 5.50 8.15
N ASN A 293 -7.40 6.72 8.47
CA ASN A 293 -8.26 7.71 9.12
C ASN A 293 -9.42 8.14 8.21
N ASN A 294 -9.17 8.40 6.92
CA ASN A 294 -10.21 8.75 5.96
C ASN A 294 -11.25 7.62 5.79
N PHE A 295 -10.79 6.35 5.78
CA PHE A 295 -11.70 5.20 5.77
C PHE A 295 -12.56 5.16 7.02
N THR A 296 -11.96 5.30 8.20
CA THR A 296 -12.67 5.31 9.49
C THR A 296 -13.70 6.44 9.56
N GLU A 297 -13.34 7.63 9.06
CA GLU A 297 -14.28 8.77 8.96
C GLU A 297 -15.42 8.48 7.97
N SER A 298 -15.14 7.81 6.86
CA SER A 298 -16.18 7.41 5.91
C SER A 298 -17.17 6.42 6.54
N VAL A 299 -16.66 5.46 7.33
CA VAL A 299 -17.52 4.50 8.06
C VAL A 299 -18.37 5.22 9.11
N ASP A 300 -17.77 6.09 9.92
CA ASP A 300 -18.45 6.87 10.97
C ASP A 300 -19.58 7.75 10.39
N ARG A 301 -19.35 8.28 9.18
CA ARG A 301 -20.33 9.17 8.51
C ARG A 301 -21.51 8.43 7.86
N PHE A 302 -21.28 7.23 7.31
CA PHE A 302 -22.26 6.56 6.44
C PHE A 302 -22.88 5.29 7.05
N LEU A 303 -22.32 4.77 8.14
CA LEU A 303 -22.84 3.58 8.81
C LEU A 303 -23.02 3.82 10.31
N GLU A 304 -24.05 3.20 10.88
CA GLU A 304 -24.21 3.15 12.33
C GLU A 304 -23.23 2.12 12.92
N SER A 305 -22.05 2.59 13.28
CA SER A 305 -20.93 1.77 13.75
C SER A 305 -20.34 2.31 15.05
N ARG A 306 -19.59 1.47 15.76
CA ARG A 306 -18.81 1.89 16.92
C ARG A 306 -17.34 1.97 16.56
N ILE A 307 -16.76 3.17 16.68
CA ILE A 307 -15.34 3.43 16.42
C ILE A 307 -14.56 3.38 17.73
N GLU A 308 -13.62 2.46 17.84
CA GLU A 308 -12.71 2.30 18.99
C GLU A 308 -11.32 2.80 18.60
N ARG A 309 -11.11 4.12 18.74
CA ARG A 309 -9.87 4.79 18.27
C ARG A 309 -8.61 4.29 18.97
N ALA A 310 -8.70 3.89 20.25
CA ALA A 310 -7.56 3.38 21.01
C ALA A 310 -7.02 2.05 20.44
N ASP A 311 -7.92 1.21 19.94
CA ASP A 311 -7.59 -0.11 19.40
C ASP A 311 -7.53 -0.13 17.88
N ALA A 312 -7.72 1.03 17.23
CA ALA A 312 -7.86 1.18 15.77
C ALA A 312 -8.87 0.18 15.20
N ALA A 313 -10.03 0.04 15.86
CA ALA A 313 -11.04 -0.96 15.56
C ALA A 313 -12.39 -0.32 15.26
N ILE A 314 -13.15 -0.99 14.38
CA ILE A 314 -14.52 -0.64 14.02
C ILE A 314 -15.43 -1.84 14.29
N SER A 315 -16.46 -1.65 15.11
CA SER A 315 -17.48 -2.66 15.36
C SER A 315 -18.75 -2.34 14.56
N TYR A 316 -19.15 -3.26 13.67
CA TYR A 316 -20.33 -3.13 12.81
C TYR A 316 -21.00 -4.48 12.63
N GLY A 317 -22.33 -4.55 12.81
CA GLY A 317 -23.11 -5.78 12.60
C GLY A 317 -22.64 -6.98 13.44
N GLY A 318 -22.12 -6.75 14.65
CA GLY A 318 -21.59 -7.79 15.54
C GLY A 318 -20.17 -8.27 15.20
N GLN A 319 -19.52 -7.67 14.21
CA GLN A 319 -18.14 -7.96 13.82
C GLN A 319 -17.21 -6.80 14.20
N THR A 320 -15.97 -7.13 14.54
CA THR A 320 -14.92 -6.13 14.80
C THR A 320 -13.83 -6.25 13.73
N THR A 321 -13.52 -5.12 13.10
CA THR A 321 -12.50 -4.99 12.06
C THR A 321 -11.38 -4.07 12.55
N LEU A 322 -10.13 -4.53 12.51
CA LEU A 322 -8.96 -3.67 12.74
C LEU A 322 -8.65 -2.87 11.48
N VAL A 323 -8.31 -1.58 11.65
CA VAL A 323 -7.96 -0.67 10.54
C VAL A 323 -6.59 -0.08 10.78
N HIS A 324 -5.58 -0.58 10.08
CA HIS A 324 -4.19 -0.25 10.33
C HIS A 324 -3.47 0.25 9.07
N ALA A 325 -2.38 0.99 9.29
CA ALA A 325 -1.42 1.33 8.24
C ALA A 325 -0.30 0.28 8.19
N TYR A 326 -0.14 -0.34 7.02
CA TYR A 326 0.96 -1.25 6.71
C TYR A 326 1.60 -0.75 5.40
N PRO A 327 2.67 0.03 5.46
CA PRO A 327 3.33 0.55 4.25
C PRO A 327 3.90 -0.60 3.42
N ILE A 328 3.37 -0.84 2.21
CA ILE A 328 3.89 -1.88 1.32
C ILE A 328 5.30 -1.51 0.85
N SER A 329 6.12 -2.53 0.63
CA SER A 329 7.47 -2.35 0.13
C SER A 329 7.82 -3.39 -0.94
N ILE A 330 9.09 -3.49 -1.26
CA ILE A 330 9.65 -4.42 -2.24
C ILE A 330 10.55 -5.43 -1.55
N GLU A 331 10.92 -6.47 -2.26
CA GLU A 331 11.90 -7.46 -1.81
C GLU A 331 13.28 -6.81 -1.62
N TRP A 332 13.99 -7.19 -0.54
CA TRP A 332 15.35 -6.73 -0.28
C TRP A 332 16.24 -7.87 0.25
N PRO A 333 17.45 -8.05 -0.28
CA PRO A 333 17.89 -7.50 -1.57
C PRO A 333 17.03 -8.05 -2.70
N ALA A 334 16.81 -7.28 -3.76
CA ALA A 334 16.18 -7.84 -4.93
C ALA A 334 17.18 -8.82 -5.61
N ASP A 335 16.84 -10.08 -5.70
CA ASP A 335 17.68 -11.13 -6.32
C ASP A 335 18.12 -10.75 -7.73
N LEU A 336 17.31 -9.95 -8.38
CA LEU A 336 17.55 -9.41 -9.71
C LEU A 336 18.82 -8.55 -9.78
N LEU A 337 19.11 -7.75 -8.74
CA LEU A 337 20.26 -6.83 -8.74
C LEU A 337 21.60 -7.55 -8.84
N ALA A 338 21.70 -8.77 -8.28
CA ALA A 338 22.91 -9.57 -8.38
C ALA A 338 23.22 -10.06 -9.81
N LYS A 339 22.23 -10.03 -10.69
CA LYS A 339 22.33 -10.48 -12.10
C LYS A 339 22.59 -9.32 -13.06
N LEU A 340 22.39 -8.09 -12.62
CA LEU A 340 22.53 -6.90 -13.45
C LEU A 340 23.97 -6.36 -13.44
N PRO A 341 24.41 -5.73 -14.53
CA PRO A 341 25.65 -4.98 -14.57
C PRO A 341 25.67 -3.86 -13.52
N ASP A 342 26.85 -3.36 -13.18
CA ASP A 342 26.96 -2.20 -12.30
C ASP A 342 26.37 -0.91 -12.92
N ALA A 343 26.33 0.16 -12.11
CA ALA A 343 25.71 1.42 -12.54
C ALA A 343 26.42 2.07 -13.74
N ASP A 344 27.73 1.93 -13.84
CA ASP A 344 28.50 2.54 -14.92
C ASP A 344 28.30 1.79 -16.24
N ASP A 345 28.28 0.45 -16.20
CA ASP A 345 27.95 -0.37 -17.36
C ASP A 345 26.50 -0.16 -17.82
N CYS A 346 25.54 -0.09 -16.88
CA CYS A 346 24.14 0.23 -17.21
C CYS A 346 24.05 1.62 -17.88
N ARG A 347 24.76 2.60 -17.36
CA ARG A 347 24.83 3.95 -17.93
C ARG A 347 25.41 3.94 -19.35
N ALA A 348 26.48 3.20 -19.57
CA ALA A 348 27.09 3.07 -20.91
C ALA A 348 26.14 2.42 -21.92
N ARG A 349 25.46 1.32 -21.52
CA ARG A 349 24.48 0.64 -22.37
C ARG A 349 23.31 1.56 -22.75
N LEU A 350 22.76 2.28 -21.77
CA LEU A 350 21.61 3.14 -21.99
C LEU A 350 21.97 4.34 -22.87
N ARG A 351 23.15 4.94 -22.67
CA ARG A 351 23.67 6.00 -23.53
C ARG A 351 23.82 5.53 -24.98
N ASN A 352 24.36 4.35 -25.20
CA ASN A 352 24.49 3.78 -26.54
C ASN A 352 23.11 3.51 -27.16
N ARG A 353 22.17 2.97 -26.40
CA ARG A 353 20.80 2.67 -26.87
C ARG A 353 20.05 3.91 -27.35
N PHE A 354 20.20 5.04 -26.63
CA PHE A 354 19.48 6.28 -26.92
C PHE A 354 20.36 7.36 -27.59
N GLY A 355 21.60 7.05 -27.95
CA GLY A 355 22.50 7.99 -28.62
C GLY A 355 22.89 9.20 -27.73
N LEU A 356 22.98 9.02 -26.40
CA LEU A 356 23.26 10.11 -25.45
C LEU A 356 24.77 10.37 -25.35
N LYS A 357 25.15 11.66 -25.33
CA LYS A 357 26.54 12.07 -25.09
C LYS A 357 26.98 11.77 -23.65
N ALA A 358 28.25 11.63 -23.41
CA ALA A 358 28.83 11.23 -22.13
C ALA A 358 28.56 12.24 -20.98
N ASP A 359 28.45 13.50 -21.31
CA ASP A 359 28.24 14.62 -20.38
C ASP A 359 26.78 14.97 -20.12
N VAL A 360 25.85 14.30 -20.82
CA VAL A 360 24.42 14.52 -20.65
C VAL A 360 23.92 13.83 -19.37
N LYS A 361 23.20 14.57 -18.54
CA LYS A 361 22.47 14.05 -17.39
C LYS A 361 21.18 13.37 -17.82
N LEU A 362 20.86 12.25 -17.18
CA LEU A 362 19.68 11.45 -17.46
C LEU A 362 18.70 11.53 -16.31
N ALA A 363 17.55 12.17 -16.53
CA ALA A 363 16.41 12.08 -15.64
C ALA A 363 15.41 11.03 -16.21
N VAL A 364 14.78 10.23 -15.33
CA VAL A 364 13.86 9.18 -15.74
C VAL A 364 12.53 9.25 -15.00
N GLY A 365 11.45 8.89 -15.70
CA GLY A 365 10.15 8.56 -15.14
C GLY A 365 9.75 7.16 -15.63
N VAL A 366 9.33 6.28 -14.74
CA VAL A 366 8.95 4.91 -15.08
C VAL A 366 7.61 4.57 -14.45
N GLU A 367 6.58 4.40 -15.25
CA GLU A 367 5.24 4.03 -14.79
C GLU A 367 4.37 3.52 -15.94
N ARG A 368 3.16 3.16 -15.60
CA ARG A 368 2.09 2.98 -16.60
C ARG A 368 1.61 4.34 -17.08
N LEU A 369 1.17 4.41 -18.31
CA LEU A 369 0.49 5.60 -18.84
C LEU A 369 -0.87 5.73 -18.13
N ASP A 370 -0.90 6.60 -17.11
CA ASP A 370 -2.06 6.80 -16.24
C ASP A 370 -2.11 8.28 -15.81
N TYR A 371 -3.29 8.89 -15.87
CA TYR A 371 -3.47 10.31 -15.54
C TYR A 371 -3.15 10.65 -14.08
N THR A 372 -3.09 9.66 -13.20
CA THR A 372 -2.70 9.86 -11.80
C THR A 372 -1.20 10.03 -11.62
N LYS A 373 -0.39 9.78 -12.64
CA LYS A 373 1.08 9.71 -12.53
C LYS A 373 1.81 11.03 -12.78
N GLY A 374 1.11 12.08 -13.23
CA GLY A 374 1.71 13.41 -13.42
C GLY A 374 2.76 13.47 -14.52
N ILE A 375 2.56 12.72 -15.63
CA ILE A 375 3.53 12.72 -16.75
C ILE A 375 3.58 14.08 -17.44
N LEU A 376 2.43 14.68 -17.73
CA LEU A 376 2.35 16.01 -18.34
C LEU A 376 2.95 17.08 -17.42
N ASP A 377 2.75 16.97 -16.12
CA ASP A 377 3.29 17.90 -15.13
C ASP A 377 4.82 17.88 -15.10
N ARG A 378 5.45 16.72 -15.33
CA ARG A 378 6.92 16.61 -15.53
C ARG A 378 7.36 17.35 -16.77
N PHE A 379 6.63 17.23 -17.88
CA PHE A 379 6.97 17.95 -19.10
C PHE A 379 6.82 19.47 -18.92
N HIS A 380 5.83 19.92 -18.16
CA HIS A 380 5.71 21.34 -17.77
C HIS A 380 6.90 21.80 -16.92
N ALA A 381 7.35 20.96 -15.98
CA ALA A 381 8.53 21.28 -15.16
C ALA A 381 9.82 21.37 -15.99
N LEU A 382 9.98 20.51 -17.00
CA LEU A 382 11.10 20.57 -17.93
C LEU A 382 11.05 21.83 -18.80
N ASP A 383 9.88 22.19 -19.33
CA ASP A 383 9.67 23.42 -20.09
C ASP A 383 10.06 24.66 -19.27
N GLU A 384 9.63 24.68 -18.00
CA GLU A 384 9.96 25.74 -17.05
C GLU A 384 11.45 25.78 -16.72
N LEU A 385 12.12 24.62 -16.55
CA LEU A 385 13.55 24.52 -16.34
C LEU A 385 14.32 25.11 -17.53
N PHE A 386 14.01 24.72 -18.75
CA PHE A 386 14.73 25.17 -19.94
C PHE A 386 14.49 26.66 -20.24
N LYS A 387 13.33 27.23 -19.87
CA LYS A 387 13.07 28.66 -19.95
C LYS A 387 13.92 29.46 -18.98
N ARG A 388 14.02 29.01 -17.74
CA ARG A 388 14.74 29.73 -16.67
C ARG A 388 16.25 29.50 -16.72
N TYR A 389 16.66 28.27 -17.09
CA TYR A 389 18.03 27.80 -17.03
C TYR A 389 18.45 27.19 -18.38
N PRO A 390 18.56 28.04 -19.46
CA PRO A 390 18.83 27.55 -20.81
C PRO A 390 20.19 26.86 -20.97
N GLU A 391 21.12 27.03 -20.02
CA GLU A 391 22.39 26.32 -19.97
C GLU A 391 22.25 24.79 -19.81
N TRP A 392 21.07 24.28 -19.43
CA TRP A 392 20.79 22.86 -19.36
C TRP A 392 20.27 22.28 -20.68
N ILE A 393 19.95 23.12 -21.67
CA ILE A 393 19.62 22.66 -23.02
C ILE A 393 20.85 21.97 -23.62
N GLY A 394 20.68 20.76 -24.12
CA GLY A 394 21.79 19.92 -24.62
C GLY A 394 22.52 19.11 -23.53
N LYS A 395 22.24 19.34 -22.23
CA LYS A 395 22.91 18.67 -21.11
C LYS A 395 21.99 17.81 -20.25
N LEU A 396 20.68 17.89 -20.45
CA LEU A 396 19.68 17.09 -19.75
C LEU A 396 18.80 16.38 -20.75
N VAL A 397 18.61 15.08 -20.57
CA VAL A 397 17.59 14.29 -21.26
C VAL A 397 16.66 13.68 -20.24
N PHE A 398 15.37 13.79 -20.49
CA PHE A 398 14.34 13.11 -19.72
C PHE A 398 13.81 11.90 -20.50
N LEU A 399 13.99 10.71 -19.94
CA LEU A 399 13.50 9.45 -20.47
C LEU A 399 12.22 9.05 -19.74
N GLN A 400 11.08 9.09 -20.42
CA GLN A 400 9.81 8.63 -19.90
C GLN A 400 9.50 7.22 -20.42
N ILE A 401 9.53 6.23 -19.54
CA ILE A 401 8.97 4.90 -19.80
C ILE A 401 7.51 4.93 -19.36
N ALA A 402 6.60 4.74 -20.30
CA ALA A 402 5.15 4.83 -20.06
C ALA A 402 4.45 3.58 -20.63
N ALA A 403 4.47 2.47 -19.88
CA ALA A 403 3.84 1.23 -20.32
C ALA A 403 2.34 1.45 -20.60
N PRO A 404 1.82 1.02 -21.76
CA PRO A 404 0.41 1.16 -22.10
C PRO A 404 -0.50 0.55 -21.03
N SER A 405 -1.57 1.25 -20.68
CA SER A 405 -2.54 0.81 -19.68
C SER A 405 -3.94 1.25 -20.08
N ARG A 406 -4.92 0.35 -19.99
CA ARG A 406 -6.34 0.67 -20.16
C ARG A 406 -6.66 1.49 -21.44
N GLY A 407 -5.92 1.24 -22.53
CA GLY A 407 -5.96 2.04 -23.76
C GLY A 407 -7.31 2.07 -24.48
N THR A 408 -8.27 1.25 -24.07
CA THR A 408 -9.67 1.29 -24.56
C THR A 408 -10.49 2.38 -23.90
N LEU A 409 -10.07 2.89 -22.72
CA LEU A 409 -10.77 3.97 -22.02
C LEU A 409 -10.42 5.34 -22.60
N PRO A 410 -11.42 6.22 -22.90
CA PRO A 410 -11.19 7.49 -23.56
C PRO A 410 -10.21 8.41 -22.85
N ALA A 411 -10.25 8.48 -21.50
CA ALA A 411 -9.35 9.31 -20.70
C ALA A 411 -7.86 8.90 -20.86
N TYR A 412 -7.59 7.60 -20.98
CA TYR A 412 -6.22 7.09 -21.17
C TYR A 412 -5.71 7.33 -22.58
N LYS A 413 -6.59 7.21 -23.59
CA LYS A 413 -6.24 7.52 -24.97
C LYS A 413 -5.91 9.00 -25.15
N LEU A 414 -6.75 9.88 -24.56
CA LEU A 414 -6.51 11.33 -24.60
C LEU A 414 -5.16 11.68 -23.94
N LEU A 415 -4.90 11.11 -22.77
CA LEU A 415 -3.60 11.30 -22.08
C LEU A 415 -2.42 10.85 -22.94
N HIS A 416 -2.53 9.70 -23.60
CA HIS A 416 -1.50 9.20 -24.50
C HIS A 416 -1.18 10.22 -25.60
N ASP A 417 -2.21 10.71 -26.28
CA ASP A 417 -2.06 11.64 -27.39
C ASP A 417 -1.49 12.99 -26.90
N GLU A 418 -1.93 13.49 -25.75
CA GLU A 418 -1.41 14.72 -25.12
C GLU A 418 0.05 14.58 -24.70
N CYS A 419 0.44 13.48 -24.07
CA CYS A 419 1.83 13.25 -23.69
C CYS A 419 2.76 13.22 -24.89
N HIS A 420 2.38 12.51 -25.94
CA HIS A 420 3.17 12.47 -27.18
C HIS A 420 3.29 13.82 -27.86
N ARG A 421 2.17 14.54 -27.98
CA ARG A 421 2.14 15.89 -28.58
C ARG A 421 3.05 16.85 -27.80
N TYR A 422 2.95 16.88 -26.47
CA TYR A 422 3.70 17.81 -25.66
C TYR A 422 5.20 17.45 -25.63
N ALA A 423 5.56 16.17 -25.59
CA ALA A 423 6.93 15.73 -25.72
C ALA A 423 7.56 16.19 -27.04
N GLU A 424 6.81 16.07 -28.14
CA GLU A 424 7.27 16.52 -29.46
C GLU A 424 7.39 18.06 -29.54
N GLU A 425 6.48 18.82 -28.93
CA GLU A 425 6.58 20.29 -28.81
C GLU A 425 7.84 20.72 -28.07
N LEU A 426 8.21 20.03 -26.98
CA LEU A 426 9.46 20.28 -26.26
C LEU A 426 10.69 19.95 -27.12
N ASN A 427 10.65 18.84 -27.85
CA ASN A 427 11.70 18.43 -28.76
C ASN A 427 11.88 19.43 -29.91
N GLN A 428 10.81 19.98 -30.45
CA GLN A 428 10.88 21.04 -31.48
C GLN A 428 11.41 22.36 -30.93
N ARG A 429 11.07 22.72 -29.70
CA ARG A 429 11.46 23.99 -29.06
C ARG A 429 12.91 24.00 -28.61
N TYR A 430 13.38 22.93 -28.00
CA TYR A 430 14.68 22.86 -27.33
C TYR A 430 15.65 21.84 -27.94
N GLY A 431 15.18 21.02 -28.87
CA GLY A 431 15.99 20.01 -29.54
C GLY A 431 16.93 20.60 -30.60
N SER A 432 17.92 19.84 -30.97
CA SER A 432 18.86 20.14 -32.07
C SER A 432 19.30 18.84 -32.73
N GLU A 433 20.12 18.94 -33.77
CA GLU A 433 20.66 17.73 -34.41
C GLU A 433 21.41 16.85 -33.37
N GLY A 434 20.95 15.59 -33.24
CA GLY A 434 21.51 14.63 -32.29
C GLY A 434 21.16 14.87 -30.82
N TYR A 435 20.20 15.77 -30.51
CA TYR A 435 19.72 16.01 -29.14
C TYR A 435 18.19 16.13 -29.11
N LYS A 436 17.57 15.28 -28.31
CA LYS A 436 16.14 15.34 -27.94
C LYS A 436 16.03 15.47 -26.42
N PRO A 437 15.48 16.58 -25.89
CA PRO A 437 15.32 16.77 -24.44
C PRO A 437 14.36 15.78 -23.80
N VAL A 438 13.37 15.25 -24.54
CA VAL A 438 12.41 14.27 -24.05
C VAL A 438 12.40 13.05 -24.96
N ILE A 439 12.63 11.88 -24.38
CA ILE A 439 12.47 10.59 -25.03
C ILE A 439 11.32 9.87 -24.36
N MET A 440 10.22 9.66 -25.08
CA MET A 440 9.06 8.92 -24.59
C MET A 440 9.03 7.53 -25.20
N VAL A 441 8.96 6.47 -24.36
CA VAL A 441 8.91 5.08 -24.75
C VAL A 441 7.63 4.47 -24.19
N ALA A 442 6.65 4.26 -25.09
CA ALA A 442 5.34 3.71 -24.74
C ALA A 442 5.29 2.19 -24.97
N GLU A 443 6.17 1.45 -24.28
CA GLU A 443 6.33 0.01 -24.42
C GLU A 443 6.43 -0.67 -23.06
N HIS A 444 6.11 -1.98 -23.01
CA HIS A 444 6.38 -2.81 -21.84
C HIS A 444 7.87 -3.14 -21.75
N HIS A 445 8.41 -2.99 -20.56
CA HIS A 445 9.79 -3.36 -20.22
C HIS A 445 9.78 -4.49 -19.21
N SER A 446 10.77 -5.40 -19.30
CA SER A 446 10.99 -6.39 -18.25
C SER A 446 11.50 -5.71 -16.98
N GLN A 447 11.40 -6.39 -15.86
CA GLN A 447 11.90 -5.87 -14.59
C GLN A 447 13.41 -5.60 -14.66
N GLU A 448 14.19 -6.47 -15.35
CA GLU A 448 15.61 -6.28 -15.58
C GLU A 448 15.89 -4.96 -16.33
N GLN A 449 15.17 -4.73 -17.42
CA GLN A 449 15.32 -3.50 -18.21
C GLN A 449 14.98 -2.24 -17.40
N VAL A 450 13.96 -2.32 -16.57
CA VAL A 450 13.57 -1.19 -15.68
C VAL A 450 14.66 -0.91 -14.65
N TYR A 451 15.23 -1.94 -14.03
CA TYR A 451 16.30 -1.77 -13.05
C TYR A 451 17.62 -1.30 -13.68
N GLU A 452 17.93 -1.72 -14.93
CA GLU A 452 19.05 -1.14 -15.70
C GLU A 452 18.86 0.38 -15.93
N ILE A 453 17.62 0.81 -16.23
CA ILE A 453 17.27 2.22 -16.38
C ILE A 453 17.48 2.97 -15.06
N TYR A 454 17.02 2.42 -13.93
CA TYR A 454 17.22 3.04 -12.62
C TYR A 454 18.71 3.16 -12.25
N ARG A 455 19.52 2.12 -12.52
CA ARG A 455 20.97 2.16 -12.29
C ARG A 455 21.68 3.21 -13.13
N ALA A 456 21.22 3.43 -14.35
CA ALA A 456 21.82 4.40 -15.26
C ALA A 456 21.43 5.86 -14.98
N ALA A 457 20.30 6.10 -14.29
CA ALA A 457 19.72 7.43 -14.13
C ALA A 457 20.47 8.29 -13.10
N ASP A 458 20.64 9.58 -13.41
CA ASP A 458 21.11 10.59 -12.46
C ASP A 458 19.96 11.06 -11.55
N ILE A 459 18.73 11.13 -12.07
CA ILE A 459 17.53 11.61 -11.36
C ILE A 459 16.36 10.68 -11.68
N CYS A 460 15.59 10.30 -10.67
CA CYS A 460 14.30 9.62 -10.85
C CYS A 460 13.15 10.54 -10.40
N MET A 461 12.20 10.80 -11.29
CA MET A 461 11.06 11.68 -11.05
C MET A 461 9.80 10.83 -10.80
N VAL A 462 9.37 10.74 -9.56
CA VAL A 462 8.16 10.04 -9.10
C VAL A 462 7.15 11.08 -8.63
N THR A 463 6.46 11.71 -9.57
CA THR A 463 5.64 12.91 -9.34
C THR A 463 4.15 12.63 -9.53
N SER A 464 3.66 11.49 -9.01
CA SER A 464 2.25 11.14 -9.05
C SER A 464 1.38 12.24 -8.44
N LEU A 465 0.26 12.56 -9.09
CA LEU A 465 -0.72 13.53 -8.59
C LEU A 465 -1.40 13.04 -7.32
N HIS A 466 -1.61 11.73 -7.21
CA HIS A 466 -2.06 11.04 -6.01
C HIS A 466 -1.75 9.54 -6.14
N ASP A 467 -1.16 8.94 -5.11
CA ASP A 467 -0.77 7.53 -5.15
C ASP A 467 -0.79 6.93 -3.73
N GLY A 468 -1.24 5.69 -3.60
CA GLY A 468 -1.28 5.01 -2.32
C GLY A 468 0.11 4.84 -1.68
N MET A 469 1.08 4.38 -2.48
CA MET A 469 2.49 4.23 -2.06
C MET A 469 3.45 4.74 -3.13
N ASN A 470 3.45 4.16 -4.31
CA ASN A 470 4.39 4.24 -5.41
C ASN A 470 5.71 3.48 -5.16
N LEU A 471 5.73 2.22 -5.60
CA LEU A 471 6.89 1.35 -5.42
C LEU A 471 8.10 1.73 -6.30
N VAL A 472 7.89 2.47 -7.40
CA VAL A 472 8.98 2.98 -8.26
C VAL A 472 10.02 3.75 -7.47
N ALA A 473 9.59 4.56 -6.49
CA ALA A 473 10.50 5.28 -5.61
C ALA A 473 11.41 4.33 -4.81
N LYS A 474 10.84 3.24 -4.28
CA LYS A 474 11.60 2.22 -3.53
C LYS A 474 12.49 1.37 -4.44
N GLU A 475 12.00 1.02 -5.64
CA GLU A 475 12.77 0.29 -6.66
C GLU A 475 13.99 1.09 -7.11
N PHE A 476 13.82 2.39 -7.39
CA PHE A 476 14.94 3.27 -7.72
C PHE A 476 15.98 3.30 -6.60
N VAL A 477 15.58 3.57 -5.36
CA VAL A 477 16.46 3.58 -4.18
C VAL A 477 17.20 2.26 -4.01
N THR A 478 16.52 1.13 -4.26
CA THR A 478 17.13 -0.20 -4.16
C THR A 478 18.14 -0.45 -5.28
N ALA A 479 17.84 0.00 -6.50
CA ALA A 479 18.71 -0.17 -7.66
C ALA A 479 20.04 0.59 -7.54
N ARG A 480 20.09 1.66 -6.73
CA ARG A 480 21.26 2.53 -6.56
C ARG A 480 22.21 2.05 -5.46
N ASP A 481 22.80 0.88 -5.66
CA ASP A 481 23.79 0.29 -4.75
C ASP A 481 25.14 1.06 -4.74
N ASP A 482 25.37 1.92 -5.73
CA ASP A 482 26.44 2.92 -5.78
C ASP A 482 26.18 4.14 -4.85
N GLU A 483 25.02 4.20 -4.18
CA GLU A 483 24.56 5.31 -3.34
C GLU A 483 24.53 6.68 -4.08
N GLN A 484 24.44 6.66 -5.41
CA GLN A 484 24.33 7.86 -6.24
C GLN A 484 22.93 8.02 -6.82
N GLY A 485 22.64 9.18 -7.40
CA GLY A 485 21.35 9.53 -7.99
C GLY A 485 20.42 10.24 -7.00
N VAL A 486 19.47 10.98 -7.56
CA VAL A 486 18.53 11.82 -6.80
C VAL A 486 17.09 11.35 -7.05
N LEU A 487 16.34 11.15 -5.99
CA LEU A 487 14.91 10.89 -6.06
C LEU A 487 14.14 12.21 -5.87
N MET A 488 13.35 12.59 -6.88
CA MET A 488 12.30 13.60 -6.75
C MET A 488 10.96 12.90 -6.51
N LEU A 489 10.28 13.22 -5.43
CA LEU A 489 9.13 12.46 -4.96
C LEU A 489 7.94 13.37 -4.63
N SER A 490 6.76 13.03 -5.18
CA SER A 490 5.52 13.74 -4.89
C SER A 490 5.14 13.65 -3.41
N THR A 491 4.76 14.78 -2.83
CA THR A 491 4.17 14.85 -1.49
C THR A 491 2.86 14.04 -1.36
N PHE A 492 2.21 13.73 -2.51
CA PHE A 492 0.95 12.98 -2.58
C PHE A 492 1.14 11.47 -2.84
N ALA A 493 2.38 10.98 -2.90
CA ALA A 493 2.70 9.57 -2.90
C ALA A 493 2.98 9.08 -1.48
N GLY A 494 2.43 7.92 -1.09
CA GLY A 494 2.64 7.36 0.26
C GLY A 494 4.12 7.18 0.61
N ALA A 495 4.96 6.86 -0.38
CA ALA A 495 6.40 6.70 -0.21
C ALA A 495 7.10 7.98 0.35
N SER A 496 6.51 9.17 0.17
CA SER A 496 7.05 10.41 0.73
C SER A 496 7.04 10.45 2.27
N ARG A 497 6.28 9.55 2.90
CA ARG A 497 6.23 9.42 4.37
C ARG A 497 7.35 8.54 4.92
N GLU A 498 8.05 7.82 4.05
CA GLU A 498 9.13 6.91 4.43
C GLU A 498 10.49 7.35 3.87
N LEU A 499 10.53 7.93 2.67
CA LEU A 499 11.75 8.35 1.98
C LEU A 499 11.94 9.88 2.15
N LEU A 500 12.24 10.28 3.37
CA LEU A 500 12.26 11.71 3.79
C LEU A 500 13.42 12.52 3.18
N GLU A 501 14.48 11.83 2.76
CA GLU A 501 15.67 12.46 2.16
C GLU A 501 15.50 12.71 0.65
N ALA A 502 14.39 12.26 0.05
CA ALA A 502 14.04 12.63 -1.33
C ALA A 502 13.78 14.14 -1.46
N LEU A 503 13.90 14.68 -2.65
CA LEU A 503 13.42 16.02 -2.96
C LEU A 503 11.89 15.97 -3.07
N ILE A 504 11.21 16.38 -2.00
CA ILE A 504 9.76 16.34 -1.92
C ILE A 504 9.16 17.54 -2.67
N VAL A 505 8.31 17.26 -3.63
CA VAL A 505 7.71 18.27 -4.52
C VAL A 505 6.18 18.20 -4.55
N ASN A 506 5.56 19.34 -4.86
CA ASN A 506 4.15 19.38 -5.24
C ASN A 506 4.07 19.27 -6.78
N PRO A 507 3.53 18.17 -7.35
CA PRO A 507 3.48 17.99 -8.80
C PRO A 507 2.59 18.99 -9.54
N TYR A 508 1.69 19.69 -8.85
CA TYR A 508 0.86 20.76 -9.43
C TYR A 508 1.61 22.11 -9.56
N ASP A 509 2.85 22.20 -9.05
CA ASP A 509 3.68 23.41 -9.12
C ASP A 509 4.89 23.14 -10.01
N ALA A 510 4.77 23.45 -11.30
CA ALA A 510 5.84 23.26 -12.29
C ALA A 510 7.09 24.09 -11.95
N ALA A 511 6.92 25.26 -11.35
CA ALA A 511 8.04 26.12 -10.95
C ALA A 511 8.82 25.47 -9.80
N MET A 512 8.14 25.00 -8.75
CA MET A 512 8.77 24.27 -7.65
C MET A 512 9.48 23.00 -8.16
N MET A 513 8.84 22.24 -9.05
CA MET A 513 9.47 21.05 -9.66
C MET A 513 10.71 21.40 -10.49
N SER A 514 10.68 22.51 -11.22
CA SER A 514 11.83 23.03 -11.97
C SER A 514 13.01 23.37 -11.06
N GLU A 515 12.76 24.07 -9.95
CA GLU A 515 13.81 24.40 -8.95
C GLU A 515 14.38 23.13 -8.28
N ALA A 516 13.53 22.18 -7.93
CA ALA A 516 13.96 20.89 -7.37
C ALA A 516 14.80 20.08 -8.38
N LEU A 517 14.44 20.14 -9.67
CA LEU A 517 15.22 19.51 -10.75
C LEU A 517 16.58 20.19 -10.91
N LEU A 518 16.63 21.52 -10.84
CA LEU A 518 17.90 22.27 -10.84
C LEU A 518 18.78 21.91 -9.63
N GLN A 519 18.17 21.79 -8.44
CA GLN A 519 18.88 21.34 -7.25
C GLN A 519 19.46 19.94 -7.46
N ALA A 520 18.68 19.01 -7.99
CA ALA A 520 19.11 17.64 -8.27
C ALA A 520 20.28 17.59 -9.27
N LEU A 521 20.25 18.42 -10.32
CA LEU A 521 21.27 18.51 -11.35
C LEU A 521 22.62 19.03 -10.81
N ASN A 522 22.60 19.90 -9.80
CA ASN A 522 23.77 20.50 -9.18
C ASN A 522 24.23 19.79 -7.90
N MET A 523 23.52 18.72 -7.46
CA MET A 523 23.81 18.00 -6.23
C MET A 523 25.16 17.27 -6.32
N THR A 524 26.02 17.48 -5.33
CA THR A 524 27.32 16.82 -5.28
C THR A 524 27.21 15.32 -5.01
N PRO A 525 28.21 14.52 -5.40
CA PRO A 525 28.20 13.08 -5.11
C PRO A 525 28.14 12.76 -3.61
N ASP A 526 28.72 13.57 -2.75
CA ASP A 526 28.66 13.37 -1.29
C ASP A 526 27.25 13.64 -0.75
N GLU A 527 26.59 14.70 -1.20
CA GLU A 527 25.19 14.98 -0.82
C GLU A 527 24.23 13.91 -1.34
N GLN A 528 24.43 13.41 -2.56
CA GLN A 528 23.65 12.28 -3.09
C GLN A 528 23.79 11.05 -2.19
N ARG A 529 25.02 10.74 -1.75
CA ARG A 529 25.29 9.61 -0.86
C ARG A 529 24.65 9.80 0.53
N GLU A 530 24.74 10.99 1.10
CA GLU A 530 24.14 11.32 2.39
C GLU A 530 22.62 11.14 2.37
N ARG A 531 21.96 11.45 1.24
CA ARG A 531 20.52 11.27 1.06
C ARG A 531 20.15 9.82 0.71
N MET A 532 20.89 9.17 -0.19
CA MET A 532 20.55 7.83 -0.68
C MET A 532 20.70 6.77 0.41
N ARG A 533 21.74 6.84 1.23
CA ARG A 533 22.05 5.85 2.26
C ARG A 533 20.91 5.63 3.27
N PRO A 534 20.32 6.66 3.91
CA PRO A 534 19.19 6.48 4.82
C PRO A 534 17.94 5.93 4.12
N MET A 535 17.65 6.37 2.88
CA MET A 535 16.52 5.83 2.11
C MET A 535 16.71 4.35 1.80
N ARG A 536 17.93 3.91 1.43
CA ARG A 536 18.26 2.49 1.23
C ARG A 536 18.09 1.69 2.51
N GLN A 537 18.56 2.23 3.64
CA GLN A 537 18.38 1.63 4.96
C GLN A 537 16.89 1.45 5.28
N MET A 538 16.08 2.48 5.03
CA MET A 538 14.63 2.46 5.26
C MET A 538 13.94 1.36 4.46
N VAL A 539 14.25 1.23 3.16
CA VAL A 539 13.65 0.18 2.30
C VAL A 539 14.09 -1.22 2.74
N ARG A 540 15.35 -1.39 3.13
CA ARG A 540 15.90 -2.65 3.64
C ARG A 540 15.18 -3.12 4.89
N ASP A 541 15.04 -2.24 5.88
CA ASP A 541 14.49 -2.56 7.19
C ASP A 541 12.95 -2.70 7.14
N ASN A 542 12.31 -2.06 6.15
CA ASN A 542 10.87 -2.12 5.90
C ASN A 542 10.58 -2.76 4.53
N ASN A 543 11.11 -3.94 4.30
CA ASN A 543 10.91 -4.69 3.05
C ASN A 543 9.53 -5.37 2.99
N VAL A 544 9.25 -6.06 1.90
CA VAL A 544 7.97 -6.72 1.65
C VAL A 544 7.63 -7.81 2.67
N TYR A 545 8.64 -8.48 3.23
CA TYR A 545 8.43 -9.53 4.25
C TYR A 545 7.96 -8.93 5.58
N ARG A 546 8.46 -7.74 5.94
CA ARG A 546 7.94 -6.99 7.10
C ARG A 546 6.49 -6.58 6.90
N TRP A 547 6.15 -6.09 5.71
CA TRP A 547 4.77 -5.73 5.39
C TRP A 547 3.80 -6.89 5.60
N ALA A 548 4.09 -8.04 5.01
CA ALA A 548 3.25 -9.24 5.17
C ALA A 548 3.30 -9.80 6.59
N GLY A 549 4.49 -9.86 7.19
CA GLY A 549 4.69 -10.38 8.54
C GLY A 549 3.93 -9.60 9.60
N SER A 550 3.86 -8.27 9.46
CA SER A 550 3.08 -7.42 10.38
C SER A 550 1.59 -7.79 10.34
N MET A 551 1.00 -7.97 9.16
CA MET A 551 -0.39 -8.40 9.00
C MET A 551 -0.62 -9.82 9.54
N LEU A 552 0.31 -10.74 9.33
CA LEU A 552 0.21 -12.12 9.86
C LEU A 552 0.33 -12.15 11.39
N LEU A 553 1.14 -11.31 12.00
CA LEU A 553 1.23 -11.19 13.46
C LEU A 553 -0.06 -10.63 14.07
N ASP A 554 -0.70 -9.65 13.41
CA ASP A 554 -2.00 -9.15 13.85
C ASP A 554 -3.10 -10.21 13.67
N ALA A 555 -3.06 -10.99 12.58
CA ALA A 555 -3.92 -12.16 12.39
C ALA A 555 -3.73 -13.20 13.50
N ALA A 556 -2.49 -13.46 13.90
CA ALA A 556 -2.19 -14.40 14.99
C ALA A 556 -2.75 -13.91 16.33
N ARG A 557 -2.65 -12.60 16.61
CA ARG A 557 -3.24 -11.99 17.82
C ARG A 557 -4.76 -12.15 17.84
N LEU A 558 -5.43 -11.88 16.71
CA LEU A 558 -6.88 -12.06 16.58
C LEU A 558 -7.28 -13.52 16.78
N ARG A 559 -6.52 -14.47 16.23
CA ARG A 559 -6.78 -15.91 16.40
C ARG A 559 -6.65 -16.34 17.85
N LYS A 560 -5.57 -15.93 18.53
CA LYS A 560 -5.35 -16.20 19.96
C LYS A 560 -6.48 -15.62 20.83
N ARG A 561 -6.94 -14.40 20.55
CA ARG A 561 -8.08 -13.78 21.24
C ARG A 561 -9.36 -14.57 21.04
N GLY A 562 -9.71 -14.92 19.80
CA GLY A 562 -10.91 -15.72 19.51
C GLY A 562 -10.88 -17.13 20.14
N ASP A 563 -9.71 -17.75 20.24
CA ASP A 563 -9.55 -19.03 20.93
C ASP A 563 -9.75 -18.89 22.45
N LEU A 564 -9.24 -17.81 23.06
CA LEU A 564 -9.46 -17.51 24.48
C LEU A 564 -10.95 -17.23 24.77
N ASP A 565 -11.63 -16.45 23.95
CA ASP A 565 -13.05 -16.12 24.10
C ASP A 565 -13.92 -17.39 24.04
N ARG A 566 -13.58 -18.37 23.19
CA ARG A 566 -14.25 -19.67 23.13
C ARG A 566 -14.01 -20.51 24.40
N VAL A 567 -12.79 -20.55 24.90
CA VAL A 567 -12.43 -21.35 26.09
C VAL A 567 -13.06 -20.73 27.36
N THR A 568 -13.14 -19.41 27.44
CA THR A 568 -13.69 -18.69 28.60
C THR A 568 -15.21 -18.53 28.56
N GLY A 569 -15.87 -18.91 27.46
CA GLY A 569 -17.30 -18.70 27.26
C GLY A 569 -17.71 -17.23 27.14
N ALA A 570 -16.73 -16.33 26.98
CA ALA A 570 -16.96 -14.90 26.83
C ALA A 570 -17.43 -14.51 25.41
N GLY A 571 -17.34 -15.47 24.46
CA GLY A 571 -17.57 -15.26 23.03
C GLY A 571 -18.99 -15.40 22.52
N ASP A 572 -19.98 -15.76 23.35
CA ASP A 572 -21.36 -15.95 22.87
C ASP A 572 -22.39 -15.28 23.77
N ARG A 573 -22.77 -14.07 23.39
CA ARG A 573 -24.16 -13.64 23.19
C ARG A 573 -24.17 -12.24 22.59
N PRO A 574 -24.56 -12.07 21.31
CA PRO A 574 -25.20 -10.81 20.96
C PRO A 574 -26.42 -10.68 21.91
N PRO A 575 -26.68 -9.51 22.53
CA PRO A 575 -27.91 -9.35 23.27
C PRO A 575 -29.05 -9.64 22.28
N SER A 576 -29.77 -10.75 22.47
CA SER A 576 -30.98 -10.99 21.72
C SER A 576 -31.86 -9.77 21.93
N ILE A 577 -32.56 -9.34 20.88
CA ILE A 577 -33.51 -8.22 20.95
C ILE A 577 -34.49 -8.46 22.11
N ASP A 578 -34.81 -9.71 22.42
CA ASP A 578 -35.63 -10.14 23.58
C ASP A 578 -34.99 -9.79 24.94
N ASN A 579 -33.67 -9.83 25.08
CA ASN A 579 -32.98 -9.43 26.32
C ASN A 579 -32.99 -7.91 26.52
N VAL A 580 -32.91 -7.12 25.46
CA VAL A 580 -33.02 -5.67 25.51
C VAL A 580 -34.45 -5.24 25.82
N VAL A 581 -35.45 -5.86 25.20
CA VAL A 581 -36.87 -5.60 25.49
C VAL A 581 -37.23 -5.98 26.95
N SER A 582 -36.75 -7.13 27.43
CA SER A 582 -36.97 -7.54 28.83
C SER A 582 -36.30 -6.64 29.86
N MET A 583 -35.17 -6.02 29.50
CA MET A 583 -34.45 -5.08 30.37
C MET A 583 -35.19 -3.72 30.45
N PHE A 584 -35.82 -3.29 29.37
CA PHE A 584 -36.67 -2.09 29.36
C PHE A 584 -38.02 -2.33 30.05
N GLU A 585 -38.62 -3.51 29.92
CA GLU A 585 -39.85 -3.88 30.63
C GLU A 585 -39.63 -3.97 32.15
N ARG A 586 -38.51 -4.55 32.62
CA ARG A 586 -38.18 -4.60 34.06
C ARG A 586 -37.93 -3.21 34.67
N LYS A 587 -37.37 -2.25 33.87
CA LYS A 587 -37.23 -0.86 34.33
C LYS A 587 -38.58 -0.13 34.39
N ARG A 588 -39.55 -0.49 33.57
CA ARG A 588 -40.88 0.12 33.58
C ARG A 588 -41.71 -0.32 34.80
N VAL A 589 -41.58 -1.58 35.25
CA VAL A 589 -42.24 -2.12 36.43
C VAL A 589 -41.63 -1.68 37.74
N ALA A 590 -40.36 -1.20 37.73
CA ALA A 590 -39.68 -0.65 38.93
C ALA A 590 -39.93 0.87 39.14
N LEU A 591 -40.65 1.52 38.23
CA LEU A 591 -41.00 2.95 38.28
C LEU A 591 -42.54 3.20 38.30
N SER A 592 -43.34 2.14 38.37
CA SER A 592 -44.78 2.15 38.71
C SER A 592 -44.96 1.59 40.12
#